data_7059c9de268d0bf0d959f66724e4fefe
#
_entry.id   7059c9de268d0bf0d959f66724e4fefe
#
_cell.length_a   1.000
_cell.length_b   1.000
_cell.length_c   1.000
_cell.angle_alpha   90.00
_cell.angle_beta   90.00
_cell.angle_gamma   90.00
#
_symmetry.space_group_name_H-M   'P 1'
#
loop_
_entity.id
_entity.type
_entity.pdbx_description
1 polymer ?
#
loop_
_entity_poly.entity_id
_entity_poly.type
_entity_poly.pdbx_seq_one_letter_code
_entity_poly.pdbx_strand_id
1 'polypeptide(L)'
;MRETTTRALSGIIYIIILISATMYSKLSFNLLFLFFLIVSIYEFCNLLDLNKVISWIIGLVIYNLFVVIETTTYNQILLLCGSLFVCIRLLVSLFQNKFVKFDVLSKYVLLIGYIILPFVILIKIPYLNAIFYPKIIISIFILIWVNDTFAYIVGKSIGKNKLFESISPKKTIEGFFGGLVFACIGSLLIAKYFVPMTLLFWPTIAIIVGIFGTIGDLVESRFKRLAGVKDSGGIMPGHGGILDRLDSVIFVAPFIYLYLQIIQIL
;
A
#
# COMPACT_ATOMS: atom_id res chain seq x y z
N MET A 1 29.90 -4.73 -0.31
CA MET A 1 29.41 -6.05 -0.73
C MET A 1 28.44 -6.68 0.27
N ARG A 2 28.72 -6.74 1.59
CA ARG A 2 27.78 -7.31 2.59
C ARG A 2 26.40 -6.64 2.62
N GLU A 3 26.29 -5.33 2.50
CA GLU A 3 25.02 -4.59 2.61
C GLU A 3 24.08 -4.86 1.43
N THR A 4 24.59 -4.92 0.21
CA THR A 4 23.80 -5.25 -1.00
C THR A 4 23.32 -6.70 -0.99
N THR A 5 24.13 -7.63 -0.50
CA THR A 5 23.75 -9.05 -0.35
C THR A 5 22.67 -9.23 0.72
N THR A 6 22.80 -8.53 1.87
CA THR A 6 21.79 -8.56 2.93
C THR A 6 20.45 -8.00 2.43
N ARG A 7 20.47 -6.90 1.68
CA ARG A 7 19.28 -6.34 1.04
C ARG A 7 18.64 -7.34 0.08
N ALA A 8 19.40 -7.90 -0.85
CA ALA A 8 18.85 -8.87 -1.81
C ALA A 8 18.22 -10.07 -1.08
N LEU A 9 18.89 -10.63 -0.07
CA LEU A 9 18.40 -11.79 0.66
C LEU A 9 17.10 -11.48 1.43
N SER A 10 17.05 -10.38 2.18
CA SER A 10 15.84 -10.01 2.94
C SER A 10 14.66 -9.69 2.02
N GLY A 11 14.90 -9.08 0.84
CA GLY A 11 13.86 -8.85 -0.15
C GLY A 11 13.32 -10.15 -0.77
N ILE A 12 14.20 -11.10 -1.09
CA ILE A 12 13.79 -12.41 -1.61
C ILE A 12 12.97 -13.18 -0.57
N ILE A 13 13.42 -13.21 0.69
CA ILE A 13 12.69 -13.87 1.79
C ILE A 13 11.30 -13.26 1.96
N TYR A 14 11.20 -11.93 1.95
CA TYR A 14 9.92 -11.22 2.03
C TYR A 14 8.98 -11.64 0.89
N ILE A 15 9.44 -11.65 -0.35
CA ILE A 15 8.65 -12.05 -1.52
C ILE A 15 8.19 -13.51 -1.41
N ILE A 16 9.09 -14.41 -1.00
CA ILE A 16 8.77 -15.84 -0.84
C ILE A 16 7.68 -16.01 0.24
N ILE A 17 7.82 -15.37 1.40
CA ILE A 17 6.84 -15.43 2.48
C ILE A 17 5.49 -14.88 2.01
N LEU A 18 5.49 -13.72 1.37
CA LEU A 18 4.27 -13.09 0.85
C LEU A 18 3.52 -13.99 -0.12
N ILE A 19 4.22 -14.49 -1.15
CA ILE A 19 3.61 -15.35 -2.17
C ILE A 19 3.16 -16.68 -1.57
N SER A 20 4.03 -17.35 -0.79
CA SER A 20 3.72 -18.67 -0.22
C SER A 20 2.54 -18.60 0.74
N ALA A 21 2.52 -17.64 1.68
CA ALA A 21 1.40 -17.51 2.61
C ALA A 21 0.10 -17.12 1.92
N THR A 22 0.17 -16.30 0.87
CA THR A 22 -1.01 -15.89 0.09
C THR A 22 -1.58 -17.06 -0.73
N MET A 23 -0.73 -17.89 -1.31
CA MET A 23 -1.14 -19.02 -2.16
C MET A 23 -1.55 -20.25 -1.36
N TYR A 24 -1.01 -20.43 -0.14
CA TYR A 24 -1.23 -21.64 0.64
C TYR A 24 -2.68 -21.76 1.14
N SER A 25 -3.22 -20.73 1.79
CA SER A 25 -4.60 -20.73 2.27
C SER A 25 -5.12 -19.33 2.62
N LYS A 26 -6.46 -19.19 2.70
CA LYS A 26 -7.13 -18.02 3.26
C LYS A 26 -6.61 -17.67 4.67
N LEU A 27 -6.41 -18.69 5.51
CA LEU A 27 -5.97 -18.49 6.90
C LEU A 27 -4.54 -17.94 6.96
N SER A 28 -3.59 -18.52 6.19
CA SER A 28 -2.20 -18.07 6.18
C SER A 28 -2.08 -16.65 5.62
N PHE A 29 -2.89 -16.30 4.61
CA PHE A 29 -2.99 -14.94 4.10
C PHE A 29 -3.46 -13.97 5.19
N ASN A 30 -4.58 -14.26 5.85
CA ASN A 30 -5.12 -13.40 6.90
C ASN A 30 -4.15 -13.23 8.08
N LEU A 31 -3.46 -14.30 8.50
CA LEU A 31 -2.47 -14.25 9.58
C LEU A 31 -1.24 -13.43 9.18
N LEU A 32 -0.75 -13.56 7.95
CA LEU A 32 0.38 -12.76 7.45
C LEU A 32 0.01 -11.27 7.43
N PHE A 33 -1.17 -10.92 6.91
CA PHE A 33 -1.59 -9.52 6.84
C PHE A 33 -1.97 -8.94 8.20
N LEU A 34 -2.46 -9.76 9.14
CA LEU A 34 -2.60 -9.35 10.54
C LEU A 34 -1.24 -9.04 11.17
N PHE A 35 -0.23 -9.88 10.94
CA PHE A 35 1.14 -9.62 11.39
C PHE A 35 1.67 -8.30 10.80
N PHE A 36 1.51 -8.08 9.50
CA PHE A 36 1.91 -6.84 8.84
C PHE A 36 1.17 -5.62 9.42
N LEU A 37 -0.12 -5.74 9.71
CA LEU A 37 -0.90 -4.67 10.35
C LEU A 37 -0.34 -4.32 11.73
N ILE A 38 -0.07 -5.32 12.59
CA ILE A 38 0.46 -5.10 13.95
C ILE A 38 1.81 -4.38 13.89
N VAL A 39 2.69 -4.81 12.97
CA VAL A 39 4.01 -4.19 12.80
C VAL A 39 3.88 -2.78 12.22
N SER A 40 3.02 -2.56 11.22
CA SER A 40 2.81 -1.24 10.62
C SER A 40 2.21 -0.24 11.62
N ILE A 41 1.30 -0.69 12.51
CA ILE A 41 0.80 0.13 13.62
C ILE A 41 1.97 0.53 14.53
N TYR A 42 2.83 -0.41 14.90
CA TYR A 42 4.00 -0.13 15.75
C TYR A 42 4.93 0.90 15.10
N GLU A 43 5.29 0.71 13.83
CA GLU A 43 6.18 1.61 13.09
C GLU A 43 5.54 3.00 12.92
N PHE A 44 4.25 3.06 12.57
CA PHE A 44 3.53 4.34 12.43
C PHE A 44 3.38 5.09 13.77
N CYS A 45 3.17 4.36 14.88
CA CYS A 45 3.17 4.96 16.22
C CYS A 45 4.51 5.57 16.58
N ASN A 46 5.63 4.97 16.16
CA ASN A 46 6.96 5.56 16.36
C ASN A 46 7.15 6.84 15.53
N LEU A 47 6.60 6.91 14.30
CA LEU A 47 6.69 8.10 13.46
C LEU A 47 5.88 9.28 14.02
N LEU A 48 4.73 9.03 14.64
CA LEU A 48 3.82 10.08 15.12
C LEU A 48 3.81 10.27 16.65
N ASP A 49 4.62 9.50 17.38
CA ASP A 49 4.64 9.51 18.85
C ASP A 49 3.23 9.24 19.44
N LEU A 50 2.68 8.06 19.13
CA LEU A 50 1.39 7.56 19.58
C LEU A 50 1.55 6.45 20.64
N ASN A 51 0.54 6.30 21.51
CA ASN A 51 0.51 5.18 22.44
C ASN A 51 0.26 3.85 21.70
N LYS A 52 1.26 2.97 21.72
CA LYS A 52 1.25 1.70 20.99
C LYS A 52 0.16 0.74 21.45
N VAL A 53 -0.08 0.67 22.77
CA VAL A 53 -1.07 -0.26 23.34
C VAL A 53 -2.47 0.12 22.89
N ILE A 54 -2.84 1.39 23.01
CA ILE A 54 -4.13 1.90 22.54
C ILE A 54 -4.29 1.67 21.03
N SER A 55 -3.24 1.95 20.25
CA SER A 55 -3.24 1.79 18.81
C SER A 55 -3.42 0.32 18.37
N TRP A 56 -2.78 -0.63 19.05
CA TRP A 56 -2.98 -2.07 18.80
C TRP A 56 -4.39 -2.52 19.18
N ILE A 57 -4.93 -2.07 20.31
CA ILE A 57 -6.31 -2.38 20.70
C ILE A 57 -7.29 -1.91 19.62
N ILE A 58 -7.15 -0.66 19.15
CA ILE A 58 -7.99 -0.11 18.07
C ILE A 58 -7.84 -0.97 16.82
N GLY A 59 -6.61 -1.28 16.39
CA GLY A 59 -6.35 -2.09 15.22
C GLY A 59 -6.95 -3.48 15.29
N LEU A 60 -6.79 -4.18 16.42
CA LEU A 60 -7.34 -5.52 16.64
C LEU A 60 -8.87 -5.51 16.71
N VAL A 61 -9.47 -4.50 17.33
CA VAL A 61 -10.94 -4.36 17.38
C VAL A 61 -11.49 -4.15 15.98
N ILE A 62 -10.92 -3.23 15.18
CA ILE A 62 -11.36 -2.97 13.81
C ILE A 62 -11.12 -4.22 12.92
N TYR A 63 -9.97 -4.89 13.06
CA TYR A 63 -9.69 -6.15 12.34
C TYR A 63 -10.75 -7.22 12.63
N ASN A 64 -11.08 -7.45 13.91
CA ASN A 64 -12.10 -8.42 14.29
C ASN A 64 -13.48 -8.05 13.72
N LEU A 65 -13.89 -6.79 13.86
CA LEU A 65 -15.20 -6.32 13.38
C LEU A 65 -15.38 -6.46 11.87
N PHE A 66 -14.31 -6.30 11.07
CA PHE A 66 -14.43 -6.23 9.62
C PHE A 66 -13.85 -7.43 8.87
N VAL A 67 -12.99 -8.23 9.49
CA VAL A 67 -12.36 -9.41 8.85
C VAL A 67 -12.88 -10.71 9.41
N VAL A 68 -13.11 -10.79 10.73
CA VAL A 68 -13.53 -12.04 11.39
C VAL A 68 -15.06 -12.15 11.41
N ILE A 69 -15.75 -11.06 11.73
CA ILE A 69 -17.22 -11.00 11.75
C ILE A 69 -17.72 -10.66 10.35
N GLU A 70 -18.74 -11.36 9.88
CA GLU A 70 -19.38 -11.04 8.59
C GLU A 70 -19.95 -9.63 8.62
N THR A 71 -19.54 -8.80 7.65
CA THR A 71 -19.93 -7.41 7.58
C THR A 71 -21.02 -7.18 6.55
N THR A 72 -22.02 -6.37 6.90
CA THR A 72 -23.05 -5.91 5.96
C THR A 72 -22.43 -5.01 4.89
N THR A 73 -23.09 -4.90 3.74
CA THR A 73 -22.68 -3.97 2.66
C THR A 73 -22.56 -2.54 3.17
N TYR A 74 -23.44 -2.10 4.07
CA TYR A 74 -23.36 -0.77 4.69
C TYR A 74 -22.05 -0.55 5.45
N ASN A 75 -21.61 -1.52 6.25
CA ASN A 75 -20.36 -1.44 6.99
C ASN A 75 -19.14 -1.41 6.06
N GLN A 76 -19.20 -2.11 4.92
CA GLN A 76 -18.12 -2.08 3.92
C GLN A 76 -18.03 -0.70 3.24
N ILE A 77 -19.16 -0.07 2.94
CA ILE A 77 -19.20 1.29 2.38
C ILE A 77 -18.64 2.29 3.40
N LEU A 78 -19.03 2.21 4.66
CA LEU A 78 -18.54 3.09 5.72
C LEU A 78 -17.00 3.01 5.87
N LEU A 79 -16.47 1.78 5.90
CA LEU A 79 -15.02 1.52 5.96
C LEU A 79 -14.30 2.13 4.75
N LEU A 80 -14.83 1.94 3.55
CA LEU A 80 -14.27 2.49 2.32
C LEU A 80 -14.30 4.02 2.32
N CYS A 81 -15.43 4.63 2.64
CA CYS A 81 -15.57 6.09 2.72
C CYS A 81 -14.62 6.72 3.74
N GLY A 82 -14.50 6.12 4.93
CA GLY A 82 -13.57 6.59 5.97
C GLY A 82 -12.12 6.55 5.51
N SER A 83 -11.70 5.46 4.86
CA SER A 83 -10.35 5.33 4.34
C SER A 83 -10.10 6.30 3.17
N LEU A 84 -10.99 6.38 2.20
CA LEU A 84 -10.86 7.30 1.06
C LEU A 84 -10.81 8.76 1.51
N PHE A 85 -11.63 9.16 2.49
CA PHE A 85 -11.60 10.51 3.05
C PHE A 85 -10.20 10.87 3.56
N VAL A 86 -9.57 10.01 4.34
CA VAL A 86 -8.22 10.26 4.88
C VAL A 86 -7.17 10.22 3.77
N CYS A 87 -7.24 9.28 2.83
CA CYS A 87 -6.31 9.21 1.69
C CYS A 87 -6.39 10.46 0.81
N ILE A 88 -7.59 10.98 0.52
CA ILE A 88 -7.77 12.20 -0.26
C ILE A 88 -7.23 13.41 0.53
N ARG A 89 -7.49 13.50 1.82
CA ARG A 89 -6.92 14.57 2.69
C ARG A 89 -5.39 14.54 2.70
N LEU A 90 -4.78 13.36 2.75
CA LEU A 90 -3.32 13.19 2.67
C LEU A 90 -2.78 13.59 1.31
N LEU A 91 -3.44 13.19 0.20
CA LEU A 91 -3.10 13.60 -1.15
C LEU A 91 -3.10 15.13 -1.28
N VAL A 92 -4.19 15.79 -0.86
CA VAL A 92 -4.28 17.27 -0.88
C VAL A 92 -3.17 17.90 -0.05
N SER A 93 -2.84 17.29 1.09
CA SER A 93 -1.78 17.78 1.98
C SER A 93 -0.40 17.77 1.33
N LEU A 94 -0.10 16.86 0.37
CA LEU A 94 1.18 16.84 -0.32
C LEU A 94 1.47 18.14 -1.08
N PHE A 95 0.43 18.80 -1.59
CA PHE A 95 0.55 20.08 -2.32
C PHE A 95 0.57 21.30 -1.40
N GLN A 96 0.36 21.10 -0.08
CA GLN A 96 0.45 22.18 0.91
C GLN A 96 1.87 22.21 1.49
N ASN A 97 2.59 23.31 1.26
CA ASN A 97 3.99 23.49 1.72
C ASN A 97 4.14 23.65 3.24
N LYS A 98 3.06 23.62 4.01
CA LYS A 98 3.12 23.76 5.46
C LYS A 98 3.16 22.40 6.14
N PHE A 99 4.19 22.19 6.96
CA PHE A 99 4.22 21.08 7.92
C PHE A 99 3.19 21.36 9.03
N VAL A 100 2.05 20.67 8.95
CA VAL A 100 1.02 20.80 9.98
C VAL A 100 1.43 19.94 11.18
N LYS A 101 1.50 20.55 12.35
CA LYS A 101 1.59 19.78 13.60
C LYS A 101 0.24 19.11 13.82
N PHE A 102 0.22 17.80 13.91
CA PHE A 102 -0.98 17.05 14.21
C PHE A 102 -1.23 17.05 15.73
N ASP A 103 -2.43 17.39 16.13
CA ASP A 103 -2.92 17.14 17.48
C ASP A 103 -3.16 15.63 17.69
N VAL A 104 -3.35 15.22 18.93
CA VAL A 104 -3.48 13.79 19.28
C VAL A 104 -4.64 13.13 18.53
N LEU A 105 -5.78 13.81 18.43
CA LEU A 105 -6.95 13.27 17.72
C LEU A 105 -6.67 13.06 16.23
N SER A 106 -6.07 14.05 15.57
CA SER A 106 -5.68 13.94 14.16
C SER A 106 -4.70 12.79 13.90
N LYS A 107 -3.75 12.55 14.83
CA LYS A 107 -2.82 11.41 14.73
C LYS A 107 -3.56 10.05 14.77
N TYR A 108 -4.57 9.89 15.64
CA TYR A 108 -5.38 8.68 15.66
C TYR A 108 -6.29 8.54 14.44
N VAL A 109 -6.85 9.64 13.94
CA VAL A 109 -7.60 9.62 12.66
C VAL A 109 -6.72 9.16 11.51
N LEU A 110 -5.47 9.64 11.44
CA LEU A 110 -4.49 9.18 10.46
C LEU A 110 -4.13 7.70 10.64
N LEU A 111 -3.88 7.24 11.86
CA LEU A 111 -3.63 5.83 12.14
C LEU A 111 -4.79 4.95 11.65
N ILE A 112 -6.01 5.31 11.98
CA ILE A 112 -7.20 4.55 11.58
C ILE A 112 -7.37 4.62 10.06
N GLY A 113 -7.46 5.81 9.48
CA GLY A 113 -7.85 6.01 8.08
C GLY A 113 -6.75 5.70 7.06
N TYR A 114 -5.46 5.83 7.42
CA TYR A 114 -4.35 5.59 6.52
C TYR A 114 -3.67 4.23 6.71
N ILE A 115 -3.68 3.67 7.94
CA ILE A 115 -3.07 2.36 8.21
C ILE A 115 -4.14 1.28 8.39
N ILE A 116 -4.99 1.38 9.42
CA ILE A 116 -5.85 0.27 9.83
C ILE A 116 -6.93 -0.04 8.79
N LEU A 117 -7.71 0.96 8.36
CA LEU A 117 -8.79 0.74 7.38
C LEU A 117 -8.27 0.25 6.02
N PRO A 118 -7.19 0.83 5.42
CA PRO A 118 -6.62 0.31 4.19
C PRO A 118 -6.10 -1.13 4.32
N PHE A 119 -5.50 -1.52 5.45
CA PHE A 119 -5.09 -2.92 5.67
C PHE A 119 -6.30 -3.87 5.70
N VAL A 120 -7.38 -3.50 6.37
CA VAL A 120 -8.61 -4.28 6.39
C VAL A 120 -9.21 -4.38 4.98
N ILE A 121 -9.20 -3.29 4.22
CA ILE A 121 -9.63 -3.27 2.82
C ILE A 121 -8.75 -4.18 1.96
N LEU A 122 -7.43 -4.11 2.14
CA LEU A 122 -6.46 -4.93 1.40
C LEU A 122 -6.73 -6.43 1.58
N ILE A 123 -7.09 -6.85 2.78
CA ILE A 123 -7.47 -8.24 3.07
C ILE A 123 -8.76 -8.65 2.33
N LYS A 124 -9.66 -7.71 2.05
CA LYS A 124 -10.92 -7.98 1.33
C LYS A 124 -10.76 -8.02 -0.20
N ILE A 125 -9.72 -7.43 -0.77
CA ILE A 125 -9.49 -7.36 -2.23
C ILE A 125 -9.50 -8.74 -2.91
N PRO A 126 -8.85 -9.80 -2.39
CA PRO A 126 -8.84 -11.09 -3.05
C PRO A 126 -10.16 -11.87 -2.96
N TYR A 127 -11.20 -11.30 -2.36
CA TYR A 127 -12.50 -11.96 -2.28
C TYR A 127 -13.46 -11.38 -3.33
N LEU A 128 -13.81 -12.18 -4.34
CA LEU A 128 -14.87 -11.88 -5.30
C LEU A 128 -16.03 -12.84 -5.04
N ASN A 129 -17.21 -12.29 -4.79
CA ASN A 129 -18.42 -13.09 -4.46
C ASN A 129 -18.17 -14.12 -3.34
N ALA A 130 -17.50 -13.70 -2.26
CA ALA A 130 -17.09 -14.51 -1.12
C ALA A 130 -16.05 -15.65 -1.43
N ILE A 131 -15.61 -15.79 -2.67
CA ILE A 131 -14.59 -16.77 -3.07
C ILE A 131 -13.21 -16.10 -3.00
N PHE A 132 -12.25 -16.78 -2.40
CA PHE A 132 -10.86 -16.30 -2.25
C PHE A 132 -10.03 -16.58 -3.51
N TYR A 133 -9.59 -15.51 -4.18
CA TYR A 133 -8.75 -15.55 -5.38
C TYR A 133 -7.37 -14.96 -5.08
N PRO A 134 -6.42 -15.73 -4.53
CA PRO A 134 -5.10 -15.22 -4.10
C PRO A 134 -4.30 -14.58 -5.22
N LYS A 135 -4.48 -15.02 -6.45
CA LYS A 135 -3.78 -14.46 -7.62
C LYS A 135 -4.09 -12.98 -7.85
N ILE A 136 -5.25 -12.47 -7.42
CA ILE A 136 -5.61 -11.05 -7.58
C ILE A 136 -4.65 -10.17 -6.78
N ILE A 137 -4.48 -10.45 -5.49
CA ILE A 137 -3.59 -9.65 -4.64
C ILE A 137 -2.12 -9.78 -5.07
N ILE A 138 -1.68 -10.97 -5.50
CA ILE A 138 -0.34 -11.17 -6.03
C ILE A 138 -0.13 -10.34 -7.31
N SER A 139 -1.12 -10.28 -8.20
CA SER A 139 -1.06 -9.46 -9.41
C SER A 139 -0.92 -7.97 -9.09
N ILE A 140 -1.60 -7.49 -8.05
CA ILE A 140 -1.47 -6.10 -7.59
C ILE A 140 -0.04 -5.83 -7.09
N PHE A 141 0.54 -6.72 -6.29
CA PHE A 141 1.94 -6.58 -5.87
C PHE A 141 2.90 -6.60 -7.05
N ILE A 142 2.69 -7.49 -8.03
CA ILE A 142 3.51 -7.53 -9.26
C ILE A 142 3.43 -6.18 -10.00
N LEU A 143 2.24 -5.60 -10.15
CA LEU A 143 2.07 -4.30 -10.80
C LEU A 143 2.79 -3.18 -10.05
N ILE A 144 2.73 -3.16 -8.71
CA ILE A 144 3.46 -2.21 -7.88
C ILE A 144 4.98 -2.36 -8.11
N TRP A 145 5.50 -3.59 -8.02
CA TRP A 145 6.94 -3.85 -8.22
C TRP A 145 7.42 -3.49 -9.63
N VAL A 146 6.61 -3.77 -10.66
CA VAL A 146 6.90 -3.36 -12.04
C VAL A 146 6.91 -1.84 -12.14
N ASN A 147 5.88 -1.17 -11.63
CA ASN A 147 5.81 0.29 -11.60
C ASN A 147 7.06 0.91 -10.96
N ASP A 148 7.41 0.47 -9.75
CA ASP A 148 8.52 1.05 -8.99
C ASP A 148 9.88 0.78 -9.65
N THR A 149 10.07 -0.43 -10.16
CA THR A 149 11.30 -0.82 -10.86
C THR A 149 11.51 0.04 -12.11
N PHE A 150 10.48 0.16 -12.96
CA PHE A 150 10.59 0.92 -14.20
C PHE A 150 10.57 2.43 -13.95
N ALA A 151 9.86 2.90 -12.93
CA ALA A 151 9.95 4.29 -12.49
C ALA A 151 11.39 4.65 -12.07
N TYR A 152 12.08 3.76 -11.37
CA TYR A 152 13.48 3.94 -11.02
C TYR A 152 14.40 3.90 -12.26
N ILE A 153 14.25 2.90 -13.13
CA ILE A 153 15.10 2.73 -14.32
C ILE A 153 14.96 3.93 -15.26
N VAL A 154 13.73 4.30 -15.61
CA VAL A 154 13.43 5.43 -16.51
C VAL A 154 13.86 6.75 -15.87
N GLY A 155 13.51 6.95 -14.60
CA GLY A 155 13.89 8.16 -13.86
C GLY A 155 15.40 8.36 -13.75
N LYS A 156 16.17 7.28 -13.60
CA LYS A 156 17.63 7.32 -13.58
C LYS A 156 18.23 7.58 -14.97
N SER A 157 17.61 7.05 -16.03
CA SER A 157 18.15 7.12 -17.41
C SER A 157 17.86 8.45 -18.10
N ILE A 158 16.63 8.95 -18.00
CA ILE A 158 16.16 10.13 -18.74
C ILE A 158 15.48 11.19 -17.85
N GLY A 159 15.39 10.97 -16.52
CA GLY A 159 14.71 11.90 -15.61
C GLY A 159 15.43 13.24 -15.52
N LYS A 160 14.68 14.31 -15.79
CA LYS A 160 15.13 15.71 -15.72
C LYS A 160 14.34 16.50 -14.71
N ASN A 161 13.01 16.30 -14.69
CA ASN A 161 12.10 17.08 -13.88
C ASN A 161 11.78 16.35 -12.57
N LYS A 162 11.94 17.01 -11.43
CA LYS A 162 11.64 16.43 -10.11
C LYS A 162 10.13 16.35 -9.91
N LEU A 163 9.65 15.22 -9.32
CA LEU A 163 8.24 15.05 -9.03
C LEU A 163 7.83 15.78 -7.75
N PHE A 164 8.57 15.54 -6.64
CA PHE A 164 8.41 16.22 -5.34
C PHE A 164 9.77 16.35 -4.66
N GLU A 165 10.50 17.41 -4.96
CA GLU A 165 11.89 17.61 -4.52
C GLU A 165 12.03 17.69 -3.00
N SER A 166 11.09 18.35 -2.32
CA SER A 166 11.12 18.53 -0.86
C SER A 166 10.90 17.25 -0.05
N ILE A 167 10.25 16.24 -0.63
CA ILE A 167 9.87 14.98 0.05
C ILE A 167 10.78 13.85 -0.44
N SER A 168 10.90 13.68 -1.75
CA SER A 168 11.65 12.61 -2.40
C SER A 168 12.45 13.14 -3.60
N PRO A 169 13.66 13.69 -3.40
CA PRO A 169 14.45 14.36 -4.44
C PRO A 169 14.93 13.44 -5.57
N LYS A 170 14.80 12.13 -5.41
CA LYS A 170 15.19 11.14 -6.43
C LYS A 170 14.08 10.82 -7.41
N LYS A 171 12.80 11.06 -7.09
CA LYS A 171 11.67 10.78 -7.97
C LYS A 171 11.55 11.86 -9.05
N THR A 172 11.31 11.41 -10.30
CA THR A 172 11.18 12.29 -11.49
C THR A 172 9.83 12.06 -12.17
N ILE A 173 9.37 13.08 -12.89
CA ILE A 173 8.12 13.02 -13.68
C ILE A 173 8.26 11.98 -14.78
N GLU A 174 9.39 11.94 -15.47
CA GLU A 174 9.67 10.97 -16.53
C GLU A 174 9.68 9.54 -15.97
N GLY A 175 10.24 9.36 -14.77
CA GLY A 175 10.20 8.09 -14.06
C GLY A 175 8.77 7.66 -13.74
N PHE A 176 7.93 8.58 -13.23
CA PHE A 176 6.52 8.30 -12.95
C PHE A 176 5.77 7.79 -14.19
N PHE A 177 5.88 8.49 -15.33
CA PHE A 177 5.24 8.04 -16.57
C PHE A 177 5.84 6.74 -17.10
N GLY A 178 7.16 6.55 -16.96
CA GLY A 178 7.81 5.29 -17.31
C GLY A 178 7.25 4.11 -16.52
N GLY A 179 7.16 4.24 -15.20
CA GLY A 179 6.55 3.24 -14.33
C GLY A 179 5.11 2.90 -14.74
N LEU A 180 4.29 3.93 -14.96
CA LEU A 180 2.89 3.78 -15.38
C LEU A 180 2.75 3.01 -16.70
N VAL A 181 3.53 3.36 -17.73
CA VAL A 181 3.51 2.67 -19.03
C VAL A 181 3.88 1.20 -18.89
N PHE A 182 4.97 0.88 -18.17
CA PHE A 182 5.38 -0.50 -17.97
C PHE A 182 4.42 -1.29 -17.06
N ALA A 183 3.78 -0.67 -16.09
CA ALA A 183 2.71 -1.30 -15.32
C ALA A 183 1.51 -1.64 -16.21
N CYS A 184 1.12 -0.75 -17.14
CA CYS A 184 0.07 -1.05 -18.12
C CYS A 184 0.46 -2.21 -19.06
N ILE A 185 1.70 -2.28 -19.54
CA ILE A 185 2.20 -3.42 -20.32
C ILE A 185 2.15 -4.70 -19.47
N GLY A 186 2.65 -4.65 -18.23
CA GLY A 186 2.60 -5.77 -17.29
C GLY A 186 1.18 -6.26 -17.03
N SER A 187 0.20 -5.34 -16.97
CA SER A 187 -1.21 -5.67 -16.76
C SER A 187 -1.79 -6.50 -17.91
N LEU A 188 -1.38 -6.25 -19.14
CA LEU A 188 -1.80 -7.05 -20.32
C LEU A 188 -1.22 -8.47 -20.25
N LEU A 189 0.02 -8.62 -19.76
CA LEU A 189 0.61 -9.94 -19.54
C LEU A 189 -0.10 -10.71 -18.42
N ILE A 190 -0.48 -10.03 -17.32
CA ILE A 190 -1.28 -10.63 -16.24
C ILE A 190 -2.63 -11.09 -16.77
N ALA A 191 -3.33 -10.25 -17.54
CA ALA A 191 -4.61 -10.59 -18.16
C ALA A 191 -4.52 -11.82 -19.06
N LYS A 192 -3.44 -11.94 -19.85
CA LYS A 192 -3.27 -13.02 -20.81
C LYS A 192 -2.84 -14.34 -20.17
N TYR A 193 -1.93 -14.30 -19.20
CA TYR A 193 -1.22 -15.50 -18.75
C TYR A 193 -1.47 -15.90 -17.29
N PHE A 194 -1.97 -15.00 -16.46
CA PHE A 194 -2.04 -15.26 -15.02
C PHE A 194 -3.46 -15.24 -14.45
N VAL A 195 -4.23 -14.18 -14.69
CA VAL A 195 -5.61 -14.02 -14.21
C VAL A 195 -6.46 -13.41 -15.33
N PRO A 196 -7.07 -14.23 -16.19
CA PRO A 196 -7.96 -13.74 -17.24
C PRO A 196 -9.16 -13.01 -16.64
N MET A 197 -9.35 -11.77 -17.07
CA MET A 197 -10.48 -10.90 -16.73
C MET A 197 -10.88 -10.09 -17.97
N THR A 198 -11.94 -9.27 -17.84
CA THR A 198 -12.34 -8.37 -18.93
C THR A 198 -11.19 -7.49 -19.40
N LEU A 199 -11.23 -7.08 -20.67
CA LEU A 199 -10.11 -6.38 -21.35
C LEU A 199 -9.57 -5.16 -20.57
N LEU A 200 -10.44 -4.40 -19.94
CA LEU A 200 -10.06 -3.17 -19.21
C LEU A 200 -9.78 -3.38 -17.72
N PHE A 201 -10.02 -4.57 -17.18
CA PHE A 201 -9.89 -4.82 -15.74
C PHE A 201 -8.45 -4.53 -15.23
N TRP A 202 -7.46 -5.23 -15.77
CA TRP A 202 -6.08 -5.11 -15.31
C TRP A 202 -5.43 -3.78 -15.71
N PRO A 203 -5.64 -3.22 -16.92
CA PRO A 203 -5.14 -1.88 -17.26
C PRO A 203 -5.65 -0.79 -16.32
N THR A 204 -6.93 -0.83 -15.93
CA THR A 204 -7.46 0.13 -14.96
C THR A 204 -6.78 -0.02 -13.59
N ILE A 205 -6.58 -1.26 -13.10
CA ILE A 205 -5.84 -1.50 -11.86
C ILE A 205 -4.39 -1.00 -11.99
N ALA A 206 -3.72 -1.20 -13.13
CA ALA A 206 -2.36 -0.70 -13.35
C ALA A 206 -2.28 0.84 -13.28
N ILE A 207 -3.27 1.54 -13.82
CA ILE A 207 -3.36 3.01 -13.72
C ILE A 207 -3.56 3.44 -12.27
N ILE A 208 -4.48 2.79 -11.53
CA ILE A 208 -4.71 3.06 -10.11
C ILE A 208 -3.41 2.82 -9.31
N VAL A 209 -2.73 1.70 -9.54
CA VAL A 209 -1.45 1.37 -8.91
C VAL A 209 -0.38 2.40 -9.21
N GLY A 210 -0.19 2.78 -10.48
CA GLY A 210 0.83 3.73 -10.88
C GLY A 210 0.64 5.10 -10.25
N ILE A 211 -0.59 5.60 -10.24
CA ILE A 211 -0.91 6.93 -9.67
C ILE A 211 -0.87 6.88 -8.15
N PHE A 212 -1.73 6.06 -7.54
CA PHE A 212 -1.92 6.07 -6.09
C PHE A 212 -0.80 5.35 -5.34
N GLY A 213 -0.09 4.39 -5.97
CA GLY A 213 1.12 3.80 -5.39
C GLY A 213 2.25 4.81 -5.24
N THR A 214 2.48 5.60 -6.29
CA THR A 214 3.47 6.70 -6.23
C THR A 214 3.12 7.74 -5.15
N ILE A 215 1.82 8.07 -5.01
CA ILE A 215 1.33 8.99 -3.98
C ILE A 215 1.50 8.39 -2.59
N GLY A 216 1.24 7.08 -2.42
CA GLY A 216 1.41 6.37 -1.15
C GLY A 216 2.83 6.44 -0.61
N ASP A 217 3.82 6.12 -1.45
CA ASP A 217 5.24 6.27 -1.09
C ASP A 217 5.60 7.74 -0.76
N LEU A 218 5.07 8.73 -1.48
CA LEU A 218 5.28 10.15 -1.15
C LEU A 218 4.66 10.53 0.20
N VAL A 219 3.46 10.04 0.50
CA VAL A 219 2.78 10.28 1.79
C VAL A 219 3.59 9.67 2.93
N GLU A 220 4.02 8.42 2.80
CA GLU A 220 4.86 7.75 3.81
C GLU A 220 6.21 8.45 3.95
N SER A 221 6.85 8.80 2.85
CA SER A 221 8.09 9.57 2.86
C SER A 221 7.92 10.90 3.59
N ARG A 222 6.78 11.57 3.46
CA ARG A 222 6.49 12.81 4.20
C ARG A 222 6.39 12.57 5.71
N PHE A 223 5.71 11.50 6.15
CA PHE A 223 5.67 11.15 7.59
C PHE A 223 7.08 10.88 8.14
N LYS A 224 7.92 10.18 7.40
CA LYS A 224 9.32 9.93 7.78
C LYS A 224 10.11 11.24 7.93
N ARG A 225 9.94 12.19 7.01
CA ARG A 225 10.60 13.52 7.12
C ARG A 225 10.08 14.32 8.31
N LEU A 226 8.78 14.26 8.61
CA LEU A 226 8.20 14.90 9.80
C LEU A 226 8.78 14.31 11.11
N ALA A 227 9.01 13.01 11.15
CA ALA A 227 9.63 12.32 12.27
C ALA A 227 11.17 12.48 12.31
N GLY A 228 11.79 13.13 11.31
CA GLY A 228 13.25 13.29 11.22
C GLY A 228 14.00 12.00 10.90
N VAL A 229 13.35 10.99 10.36
CA VAL A 229 13.93 9.69 10.03
C VAL A 229 13.88 9.43 8.52
N LYS A 230 14.62 8.40 8.10
CA LYS A 230 14.64 7.96 6.69
C LYS A 230 13.77 6.73 6.47
N ASP A 231 13.78 5.78 7.38
CA ASP A 231 13.09 4.50 7.31
C ASP A 231 12.06 4.43 8.46
N SER A 232 10.92 3.76 8.24
CA SER A 232 9.84 3.66 9.24
C SER A 232 10.18 2.75 10.43
N GLY A 233 11.11 1.81 10.20
CA GLY A 233 11.57 0.83 11.16
C GLY A 233 12.87 0.15 10.73
N GLY A 234 13.24 -0.93 11.42
CA GLY A 234 14.45 -1.71 11.14
C GLY A 234 14.24 -3.22 11.14
N ILE A 235 12.98 -3.68 11.02
CA ILE A 235 12.64 -5.11 11.09
C ILE A 235 13.22 -5.88 9.89
N MET A 236 13.29 -5.24 8.71
CA MET A 236 13.90 -5.86 7.53
C MET A 236 15.35 -5.40 7.35
N PRO A 237 16.34 -6.27 7.60
CA PRO A 237 17.76 -5.89 7.50
C PRO A 237 18.12 -5.29 6.14
N GLY A 238 18.57 -4.04 6.14
CA GLY A 238 18.94 -3.29 4.93
C GLY A 238 17.78 -2.76 4.09
N HIS A 239 16.51 -3.04 4.47
CA HIS A 239 15.30 -2.61 3.77
C HIS A 239 14.38 -1.69 4.58
N GLY A 240 14.69 -1.41 5.85
CA GLY A 240 13.87 -0.57 6.71
C GLY A 240 12.77 -1.33 7.42
N GLY A 241 11.59 -0.74 7.53
CA GLY A 241 10.41 -1.32 8.15
C GLY A 241 9.54 -2.13 7.19
N ILE A 242 8.54 -2.78 7.76
CA ILE A 242 7.44 -3.42 7.00
C ILE A 242 6.57 -2.34 6.33
N LEU A 243 6.35 -1.22 7.00
CA LEU A 243 5.58 -0.11 6.44
C LEU A 243 6.26 0.44 5.18
N ASP A 244 7.61 0.55 5.15
CA ASP A 244 8.39 0.94 3.96
C ASP A 244 8.22 -0.01 2.75
N ARG A 245 7.68 -1.21 2.96
CA ARG A 245 7.42 -2.21 1.88
C ARG A 245 5.97 -2.27 1.46
N LEU A 246 5.08 -1.72 2.25
CA LEU A 246 3.65 -1.77 2.04
C LEU A 246 3.00 -0.39 1.84
N ASP A 247 3.78 0.69 1.90
CA ASP A 247 3.35 2.08 1.76
C ASP A 247 2.48 2.32 0.50
N SER A 248 2.97 1.84 -0.64
CA SER A 248 2.26 1.93 -1.92
C SER A 248 0.97 1.12 -1.90
N VAL A 249 1.02 -0.16 -1.48
CA VAL A 249 -0.16 -1.03 -1.52
C VAL A 249 -1.24 -0.61 -0.52
N ILE A 250 -0.84 -0.12 0.66
CA ILE A 250 -1.77 0.41 1.67
C ILE A 250 -2.56 1.58 1.10
N PHE A 251 -1.88 2.53 0.45
CA PHE A 251 -2.53 3.69 -0.13
C PHE A 251 -3.41 3.35 -1.35
N VAL A 252 -2.99 2.38 -2.15
CA VAL A 252 -3.72 1.91 -3.35
C VAL A 252 -4.98 1.13 -2.98
N ALA A 253 -4.98 0.39 -1.88
CA ALA A 253 -6.04 -0.55 -1.52
C ALA A 253 -7.47 0.03 -1.54
N PRO A 254 -7.77 1.21 -0.95
CA PRO A 254 -9.10 1.79 -1.00
C PRO A 254 -9.58 2.12 -2.42
N PHE A 255 -8.69 2.56 -3.30
CA PHE A 255 -9.02 2.91 -4.68
C PHE A 255 -9.27 1.67 -5.55
N ILE A 256 -8.48 0.60 -5.37
CA ILE A 256 -8.75 -0.69 -6.03
C ILE A 256 -10.08 -1.26 -5.53
N TYR A 257 -10.31 -1.24 -4.21
CA TYR A 257 -11.54 -1.77 -3.66
C TYR A 257 -12.77 -1.00 -4.14
N LEU A 258 -12.68 0.34 -4.25
CA LEU A 258 -13.73 1.16 -4.87
C LEU A 258 -14.00 0.71 -6.32
N TYR A 259 -12.94 0.52 -7.11
CA TYR A 259 -13.08 0.05 -8.49
C TYR A 259 -13.75 -1.33 -8.55
N LEU A 260 -13.37 -2.28 -7.68
CA LEU A 260 -13.98 -3.61 -7.61
C LEU A 260 -15.47 -3.53 -7.23
N GLN A 261 -15.85 -2.64 -6.30
CA GLN A 261 -17.27 -2.43 -5.95
C GLN A 261 -18.08 -1.87 -7.12
N ILE A 262 -17.52 -0.93 -7.88
CA ILE A 262 -18.19 -0.34 -9.04
C ILE A 262 -18.45 -1.40 -10.12
N ILE A 263 -17.48 -2.26 -10.44
CA ILE A 263 -17.66 -3.30 -11.45
C ILE A 263 -18.56 -4.45 -10.98
N GLN A 264 -18.72 -4.68 -9.69
CA GLN A 264 -19.68 -5.67 -9.17
C GLN A 264 -21.13 -5.18 -9.19
N ILE A 265 -21.32 -3.86 -9.26
CA ILE A 265 -22.64 -3.22 -9.35
C ILE A 265 -23.11 -3.11 -10.81
N LEU A 266 -22.17 -3.02 -11.75
CA LEU A 266 -22.42 -2.96 -13.20
C LEU A 266 -22.54 -4.36 -13.80
#